data_9da66fdab185afaa49080f10d2299029
#
_entry.id   9da66fdab185afaa49080f10d2299029
#
_cell.length_a   1.000
_cell.length_b   1.000
_cell.length_c   1.000
_cell.angle_alpha   90.00
_cell.angle_beta   90.00
_cell.angle_gamma   90.00
#
_symmetry.space_group_name_H-M   'P 1'
#
loop_
_entity.id
_entity.type
_entity.pdbx_description
1 polymer ?
#
loop_
_entity_poly.entity_id
_entity_poly.type
_entity_poly.pdbx_seq_one_letter_code
_entity_poly.pdbx_strand_id
1 'polypeptide(L)'
;MKEAAVSVIAGYLTDNSIPSIFIVPQCPSSGSWGAKMNEPLAMLIGEYEASCGGIYVLGGSMGGTGTWSLANTYPEKFSGIMPVAGKPGTADAANFRSMRICTVMSESDEVMKTAYEDVKAFCESINAAGGKASCTIVPASEQWSHQTTCEQSYTAERLRWLFGK
;
A
#
# COMPACT_ATOMS: atom_id res chain seq x y z
N MET A 1 -6.04 0.91 -9.08
CA MET A 1 -6.76 -0.06 -8.25
C MET A 1 -8.03 -0.42 -8.99
N LYS A 2 -8.45 -1.69 -8.97
CA LYS A 2 -9.70 -2.08 -9.63
C LYS A 2 -10.90 -1.67 -8.78
N GLU A 3 -12.05 -1.47 -9.41
CA GLU A 3 -13.31 -1.05 -8.77
C GLU A 3 -13.68 -1.93 -7.57
N ALA A 4 -13.48 -3.25 -7.67
CA ALA A 4 -13.74 -4.19 -6.58
C ALA A 4 -12.94 -3.86 -5.30
N ALA A 5 -11.65 -3.56 -5.40
CA ALA A 5 -10.82 -3.20 -4.26
C ALA A 5 -11.23 -1.86 -3.64
N VAL A 6 -11.59 -0.88 -4.48
CA VAL A 6 -12.11 0.42 -4.02
C VAL A 6 -13.40 0.24 -3.23
N SER A 7 -14.33 -0.57 -3.74
CA SER A 7 -15.61 -0.85 -3.07
C SER A 7 -15.42 -1.56 -1.72
N VAL A 8 -14.49 -2.51 -1.63
CA VAL A 8 -14.19 -3.21 -0.36
C VAL A 8 -13.64 -2.24 0.69
N ILE A 9 -12.70 -1.37 0.31
CA ILE A 9 -12.11 -0.40 1.23
C ILE A 9 -13.17 0.62 1.69
N ALA A 10 -13.94 1.17 0.75
CA ALA A 10 -15.00 2.15 1.06
C ALA A 10 -16.08 1.51 1.96
N GLY A 11 -16.49 0.28 1.66
CA GLY A 11 -17.43 -0.49 2.50
C GLY A 11 -16.90 -0.67 3.92
N TYR A 12 -15.64 -1.10 4.07
CA TYR A 12 -15.02 -1.25 5.38
C TYR A 12 -15.05 0.06 6.19
N LEU A 13 -14.70 1.20 5.58
CA LEU A 13 -14.70 2.50 6.25
C LEU A 13 -16.12 2.88 6.71
N THR A 14 -17.12 2.66 5.86
CA THR A 14 -18.53 2.92 6.17
C THR A 14 -19.05 2.02 7.30
N ASP A 15 -18.85 0.71 7.19
CA ASP A 15 -19.35 -0.29 8.14
C ASP A 15 -18.75 -0.11 9.54
N ASN A 16 -17.53 0.41 9.62
CA ASN A 16 -16.85 0.69 10.89
C ASN A 16 -16.99 2.15 11.36
N SER A 17 -17.85 2.94 10.69
CA SER A 17 -18.10 4.35 11.03
C SER A 17 -16.81 5.19 11.12
N ILE A 18 -15.89 4.96 10.17
CA ILE A 18 -14.64 5.72 10.06
C ILE A 18 -14.86 6.90 9.09
N PRO A 19 -15.04 8.13 9.60
CA PRO A 19 -15.19 9.31 8.72
C PRO A 19 -13.95 9.48 7.87
N SER A 20 -14.12 9.56 6.55
CA SER A 20 -12.99 9.52 5.62
C SER A 20 -13.23 10.39 4.40
N ILE A 21 -12.16 11.05 3.95
CA ILE A 21 -12.05 11.59 2.60
C ILE A 21 -11.36 10.52 1.76
N PHE A 22 -12.06 9.98 0.76
CA PHE A 22 -11.56 8.88 -0.04
C PHE A 22 -11.23 9.37 -1.45
N ILE A 23 -9.93 9.43 -1.77
CA ILE A 23 -9.41 9.94 -3.05
C ILE A 23 -8.89 8.76 -3.87
N VAL A 24 -9.34 8.67 -5.12
CA VAL A 24 -8.89 7.63 -6.07
C VAL A 24 -8.26 8.31 -7.28
N PRO A 25 -6.96 8.65 -7.23
CA PRO A 25 -6.32 9.32 -8.34
C PRO A 25 -6.13 8.37 -9.53
N GLN A 26 -6.29 8.91 -10.74
CA GLN A 26 -6.04 8.20 -11.98
C GLN A 26 -4.61 8.45 -12.45
N CYS A 27 -3.83 7.38 -12.63
CA CYS A 27 -2.52 7.49 -13.26
C CYS A 27 -2.66 7.87 -14.75
N PRO A 28 -1.92 8.84 -15.27
CA PRO A 28 -1.92 9.14 -16.70
C PRO A 28 -1.57 7.91 -17.53
N SER A 29 -2.23 7.73 -18.68
CA SER A 29 -2.10 6.53 -19.52
C SER A 29 -0.67 6.26 -20.02
N SER A 30 0.17 7.29 -20.10
CA SER A 30 1.57 7.21 -20.51
C SER A 30 2.55 7.17 -19.33
N GLY A 31 2.06 7.14 -18.10
CA GLY A 31 2.86 7.30 -16.90
C GLY A 31 2.93 6.07 -16.02
N SER A 32 3.69 6.22 -14.97
CA SER A 32 3.74 5.29 -13.83
C SER A 32 3.64 6.08 -12.53
N TRP A 33 3.21 5.44 -11.47
CA TRP A 33 3.28 6.00 -10.12
C TRP A 33 4.75 5.97 -9.63
N GLY A 34 5.62 6.75 -10.28
CA GLY A 34 7.01 6.89 -9.90
C GLY A 34 7.29 8.26 -9.29
N ALA A 35 8.57 8.56 -9.07
CA ALA A 35 9.03 9.76 -8.39
C ALA A 35 8.42 11.07 -8.95
N LYS A 36 8.18 11.14 -10.26
CA LYS A 36 7.55 12.31 -10.90
C LYS A 36 6.12 12.60 -10.48
N MET A 37 5.40 11.57 -9.96
CA MET A 37 4.03 11.70 -9.50
C MET A 37 3.93 11.95 -8.00
N ASN A 38 5.03 11.79 -7.26
CA ASN A 38 5.01 11.94 -5.81
C ASN A 38 4.67 13.37 -5.37
N GLU A 39 5.24 14.38 -6.03
CA GLU A 39 4.95 15.78 -5.70
C GLU A 39 3.48 16.18 -5.98
N PRO A 40 2.89 15.93 -7.17
CA PRO A 40 1.48 16.20 -7.41
C PRO A 40 0.55 15.48 -6.44
N LEU A 41 0.86 14.24 -6.06
CA LEU A 41 0.07 13.49 -5.08
C LEU A 41 0.20 14.07 -3.68
N ALA A 42 1.42 14.46 -3.28
CA ALA A 42 1.65 15.09 -1.97
C ALA A 42 0.94 16.45 -1.85
N MET A 43 0.88 17.23 -2.94
CA MET A 43 0.11 18.47 -3.00
C MET A 43 -1.38 18.23 -2.82
N LEU A 44 -1.94 17.27 -3.56
CA LEU A 44 -3.35 16.89 -3.44
C LEU A 44 -3.69 16.43 -2.02
N ILE A 45 -2.84 15.62 -1.41
CA ILE A 45 -3.00 15.16 -0.02
C ILE A 45 -2.96 16.36 0.94
N GLY A 46 -2.04 17.30 0.73
CA GLY A 46 -1.87 18.48 1.56
C GLY A 46 -3.11 19.36 1.66
N GLU A 47 -3.97 19.37 0.64
CA GLU A 47 -5.25 20.13 0.67
C GLU A 47 -6.21 19.61 1.75
N TYR A 48 -6.09 18.35 2.15
CA TYR A 48 -7.00 17.69 3.11
C TYR A 48 -6.32 17.33 4.43
N GLU A 49 -5.00 17.46 4.53
CA GLU A 49 -4.20 16.99 5.68
C GLU A 49 -4.69 17.55 7.02
N ALA A 50 -5.01 18.85 7.06
CA ALA A 50 -5.48 19.51 8.27
C ALA A 50 -6.86 19.01 8.78
N SER A 51 -7.61 18.34 7.91
CA SER A 51 -8.95 17.80 8.22
C SER A 51 -8.91 16.32 8.61
N CYS A 52 -7.75 15.70 8.60
CA CYS A 52 -7.59 14.26 8.79
C CYS A 52 -6.81 13.93 10.05
N GLY A 53 -7.27 12.92 10.81
CA GLY A 53 -6.55 12.37 11.96
C GLY A 53 -5.43 11.39 11.58
N GLY A 54 -5.34 11.02 10.29
CA GLY A 54 -4.31 10.16 9.72
C GLY A 54 -4.48 10.01 8.22
N ILE A 55 -3.37 9.81 7.53
CA ILE A 55 -3.34 9.66 6.07
C ILE A 55 -2.84 8.26 5.73
N TYR A 56 -3.55 7.60 4.85
CA TYR A 56 -3.26 6.23 4.42
C TYR A 56 -3.20 6.15 2.91
N VAL A 57 -2.24 5.39 2.38
CA VAL A 57 -2.10 5.15 0.94
C VAL A 57 -2.16 3.66 0.65
N LEU A 58 -3.07 3.29 -0.26
CA LEU A 58 -3.25 1.91 -0.66
C LEU A 58 -3.13 1.79 -2.18
N GLY A 59 -2.47 0.76 -2.65
CA GLY A 59 -2.31 0.56 -4.09
C GLY A 59 -1.97 -0.87 -4.46
N GLY A 60 -2.44 -1.32 -5.62
CA GLY A 60 -2.11 -2.63 -6.18
C GLY A 60 -1.26 -2.52 -7.44
N SER A 61 -0.36 -3.48 -7.68
CA SER A 61 0.50 -3.55 -8.86
C SER A 61 1.36 -2.28 -9.04
N MET A 62 1.22 -1.60 -10.15
CA MET A 62 1.84 -0.29 -10.38
C MET A 62 1.51 0.70 -9.24
N GLY A 63 0.28 0.69 -8.73
CA GLY A 63 -0.13 1.50 -7.57
C GLY A 63 0.56 1.06 -6.27
N GLY A 64 0.84 -0.23 -6.10
CA GLY A 64 1.63 -0.74 -4.97
C GLY A 64 3.06 -0.24 -4.99
N THR A 65 3.71 -0.28 -6.16
CA THR A 65 5.05 0.31 -6.35
C THR A 65 5.02 1.83 -6.11
N GLY A 66 3.97 2.52 -6.59
CA GLY A 66 3.78 3.95 -6.33
C GLY A 66 3.56 4.27 -4.85
N THR A 67 2.85 3.42 -4.15
CA THR A 67 2.64 3.54 -2.68
C THR A 67 3.97 3.49 -1.93
N TRP A 68 4.84 2.53 -2.24
CA TRP A 68 6.19 2.48 -1.69
C TRP A 68 7.00 3.74 -2.00
N SER A 69 6.98 4.18 -3.28
CA SER A 69 7.73 5.36 -3.74
C SER A 69 7.26 6.64 -3.03
N LEU A 70 5.96 6.87 -2.95
CA LEU A 70 5.37 8.05 -2.32
C LEU A 70 5.70 8.11 -0.82
N ALA A 71 5.52 6.99 -0.11
CA ALA A 71 5.81 6.92 1.31
C ALA A 71 7.31 7.04 1.63
N ASN A 72 8.19 6.53 0.76
CA ASN A 72 9.63 6.74 0.91
C ASN A 72 10.04 8.20 0.72
N THR A 73 9.31 8.95 -0.14
CA THR A 73 9.63 10.36 -0.42
C THR A 73 9.11 11.30 0.67
N TYR A 74 7.96 10.99 1.27
CA TYR A 74 7.29 11.81 2.28
C TYR A 74 6.89 10.99 3.51
N PRO A 75 7.85 10.37 4.22
CA PRO A 75 7.56 9.42 5.29
C PRO A 75 6.77 10.01 6.46
N GLU A 76 6.89 11.30 6.70
CA GLU A 76 6.23 12.02 7.78
C GLU A 76 4.71 12.21 7.55
N LYS A 77 4.24 12.08 6.30
CA LYS A 77 2.84 12.32 5.95
C LYS A 77 1.91 11.15 6.26
N PHE A 78 2.42 9.93 6.37
CA PHE A 78 1.58 8.75 6.37
C PHE A 78 1.52 8.04 7.72
N SER A 79 0.31 7.75 8.17
CA SER A 79 0.03 6.89 9.32
C SER A 79 0.12 5.41 8.97
N GLY A 80 -0.11 5.08 7.70
CA GLY A 80 0.01 3.72 7.22
C GLY A 80 -0.10 3.60 5.71
N ILE A 81 0.43 2.50 5.18
CA ILE A 81 0.40 2.17 3.75
C ILE A 81 0.04 0.71 3.50
N MET A 82 -0.60 0.45 2.37
CA MET A 82 -0.89 -0.93 1.93
C MET A 82 -0.49 -1.12 0.46
N PRO A 83 0.81 -1.31 0.19
CA PRO A 83 1.30 -1.66 -1.14
C PRO A 83 1.09 -3.15 -1.42
N VAL A 84 0.19 -3.49 -2.33
CA VAL A 84 -0.12 -4.86 -2.73
C VAL A 84 0.50 -5.17 -4.08
N ALA A 85 1.12 -6.35 -4.22
CA ALA A 85 1.76 -6.80 -5.46
C ALA A 85 2.63 -5.70 -6.09
N GLY A 86 3.44 -5.02 -5.28
CA GLY A 86 4.29 -3.91 -5.69
C GLY A 86 5.68 -3.97 -5.06
N LYS A 87 6.67 -3.39 -5.72
CA LYS A 87 8.09 -3.44 -5.33
C LYS A 87 8.52 -2.17 -4.60
N PRO A 88 9.29 -2.25 -3.49
CA PRO A 88 9.84 -1.08 -2.81
C PRO A 88 10.98 -0.40 -3.60
N GLY A 89 11.58 -1.09 -4.57
CA GLY A 89 12.71 -0.56 -5.35
C GLY A 89 13.90 -0.20 -4.48
N THR A 90 14.36 1.03 -4.57
CA THR A 90 15.51 1.57 -3.79
C THR A 90 15.07 2.31 -2.52
N ALA A 91 13.89 2.00 -1.98
CA ALA A 91 13.38 2.63 -0.77
C ALA A 91 14.27 2.32 0.45
N ASP A 92 14.39 3.29 1.37
CA ASP A 92 15.16 3.12 2.61
C ASP A 92 14.21 2.68 3.74
N ALA A 93 14.48 1.54 4.36
CA ALA A 93 13.70 1.00 5.46
C ALA A 93 13.54 1.99 6.64
N ALA A 94 14.52 2.87 6.86
CA ALA A 94 14.46 3.87 7.92
C ALA A 94 13.30 4.87 7.75
N ASN A 95 12.85 5.12 6.52
CA ASN A 95 11.75 6.04 6.23
C ASN A 95 10.37 5.47 6.61
N PHE A 96 10.29 4.18 6.93
CA PHE A 96 9.02 3.49 7.21
C PHE A 96 8.76 3.20 8.69
N ARG A 97 9.61 3.71 9.59
CA ARG A 97 9.53 3.38 11.03
C ARG A 97 8.30 3.95 11.74
N SER A 98 7.78 5.08 11.28
CA SER A 98 6.68 5.81 11.93
C SER A 98 5.29 5.37 11.47
N MET A 99 5.18 4.58 10.40
CA MET A 99 3.91 4.18 9.81
C MET A 99 3.65 2.68 9.93
N ARG A 100 2.38 2.29 9.81
CA ARG A 100 1.98 0.88 9.68
C ARG A 100 2.05 0.45 8.23
N ILE A 101 2.59 -0.73 7.98
CA ILE A 101 2.69 -1.27 6.62
C ILE A 101 2.02 -2.63 6.58
N CYS A 102 1.02 -2.76 5.71
CA CYS A 102 0.40 -4.05 5.40
C CYS A 102 0.65 -4.35 3.92
N THR A 103 1.44 -5.36 3.62
CA THR A 103 1.72 -5.74 2.23
C THR A 103 1.36 -7.20 1.97
N VAL A 104 0.93 -7.48 0.75
CA VAL A 104 0.60 -8.83 0.29
C VAL A 104 1.28 -9.08 -1.04
N MET A 105 1.98 -10.19 -1.12
CA MET A 105 2.59 -10.73 -2.34
C MET A 105 2.16 -12.18 -2.53
N SER A 106 2.29 -12.72 -3.73
CA SER A 106 2.04 -14.14 -3.99
C SER A 106 3.24 -14.78 -4.67
N GLU A 107 3.56 -16.01 -4.28
CA GLU A 107 4.57 -16.83 -4.93
C GLU A 107 4.18 -17.23 -6.37
N SER A 108 2.86 -17.25 -6.66
CA SER A 108 2.30 -17.57 -7.99
C SER A 108 2.05 -16.33 -8.86
N ASP A 109 2.48 -15.13 -8.43
CA ASP A 109 2.31 -13.90 -9.19
C ASP A 109 3.21 -13.90 -10.43
N GLU A 110 2.62 -14.08 -11.60
CA GLU A 110 3.31 -14.18 -12.90
C GLU A 110 3.95 -12.87 -13.36
N VAL A 111 3.54 -11.74 -12.78
CA VAL A 111 4.07 -10.41 -13.08
C VAL A 111 5.20 -10.04 -12.12
N MET A 112 4.98 -10.22 -10.81
CA MET A 112 5.96 -9.89 -9.78
C MET A 112 7.02 -10.97 -9.62
N LYS A 113 6.74 -12.21 -10.01
CA LYS A 113 7.67 -13.35 -9.95
C LYS A 113 8.28 -13.48 -8.55
N THR A 114 9.60 -13.51 -8.45
CA THR A 114 10.35 -13.65 -7.19
C THR A 114 10.42 -12.37 -6.34
N ALA A 115 9.79 -11.29 -6.76
CA ALA A 115 9.85 -10.03 -6.01
C ALA A 115 9.27 -10.13 -4.59
N TYR A 116 8.49 -11.17 -4.28
CA TYR A 116 8.01 -11.44 -2.93
C TYR A 116 9.16 -11.66 -1.93
N GLU A 117 10.29 -12.21 -2.36
CA GLU A 117 11.49 -12.38 -1.54
C GLU A 117 12.08 -11.03 -1.13
N ASP A 118 12.23 -10.11 -2.10
CA ASP A 118 12.75 -8.75 -1.85
C ASP A 118 11.80 -7.97 -0.93
N VAL A 119 10.48 -8.06 -1.15
CA VAL A 119 9.48 -7.39 -0.32
C VAL A 119 9.50 -7.93 1.11
N LYS A 120 9.61 -9.25 1.28
CA LYS A 120 9.73 -9.88 2.58
C LYS A 120 10.97 -9.40 3.33
N ALA A 121 12.14 -9.47 2.69
CA ALA A 121 13.40 -8.99 3.27
C ALA A 121 13.36 -7.50 3.64
N PHE A 122 12.70 -6.69 2.79
CA PHE A 122 12.52 -5.27 3.08
C PHE A 122 11.63 -5.04 4.30
N CYS A 123 10.52 -5.76 4.44
CA CYS A 123 9.67 -5.68 5.64
C CYS A 123 10.40 -6.13 6.91
N GLU A 124 11.22 -7.17 6.82
CA GLU A 124 12.09 -7.59 7.92
C GLU A 124 13.08 -6.48 8.33
N SER A 125 13.66 -5.78 7.35
CA SER A 125 14.56 -4.64 7.60
C SER A 125 13.82 -3.47 8.28
N ILE A 126 12.58 -3.18 7.86
CA ILE A 126 11.74 -2.15 8.51
C ILE A 126 11.48 -2.52 9.97
N ASN A 127 11.12 -3.78 10.24
CA ASN A 127 10.85 -4.26 11.59
C ASN A 127 12.11 -4.24 12.45
N ALA A 128 13.26 -4.62 11.90
CA ALA A 128 14.55 -4.52 12.58
C ALA A 128 14.94 -3.08 12.93
N ALA A 129 14.50 -2.11 12.11
CA ALA A 129 14.68 -0.68 12.37
C ALA A 129 13.65 -0.09 13.35
N GLY A 130 12.77 -0.92 13.94
CA GLY A 130 11.76 -0.50 14.91
C GLY A 130 10.41 -0.10 14.30
N GLY A 131 10.20 -0.37 13.02
CA GLY A 131 8.92 -0.14 12.32
C GLY A 131 7.87 -1.22 12.58
N LYS A 132 6.74 -1.12 11.87
CA LYS A 132 5.59 -2.04 11.99
C LYS A 132 5.13 -2.48 10.61
N ALA A 133 5.79 -3.50 10.06
CA ALA A 133 5.45 -4.08 8.76
C ALA A 133 4.86 -5.49 8.95
N SER A 134 3.62 -5.66 8.48
CA SER A 134 2.96 -6.96 8.28
C SER A 134 3.08 -7.34 6.82
N CYS A 135 3.82 -8.41 6.55
CA CYS A 135 4.02 -8.94 5.20
C CYS A 135 3.39 -10.32 5.08
N THR A 136 2.43 -10.45 4.18
CA THR A 136 1.81 -11.74 3.85
C THR A 136 2.35 -12.21 2.50
N ILE A 137 2.96 -13.39 2.49
CA ILE A 137 3.30 -14.11 1.26
C ILE A 137 2.29 -15.23 1.09
N VAL A 138 1.46 -15.13 0.07
CA VAL A 138 0.50 -16.17 -0.29
C VAL A 138 1.27 -17.32 -0.94
N PRO A 139 1.20 -18.54 -0.40
CA PRO A 139 1.99 -19.66 -0.90
C PRO A 139 1.52 -20.10 -2.29
N ALA A 140 2.43 -20.71 -3.07
CA ALA A 140 2.15 -21.18 -4.43
C ALA A 140 0.98 -22.17 -4.50
N SER A 141 0.71 -22.89 -3.41
CA SER A 141 -0.42 -23.85 -3.34
C SER A 141 -1.80 -23.17 -3.45
N GLU A 142 -1.91 -21.88 -3.13
CA GLU A 142 -3.16 -21.12 -3.25
C GLU A 142 -3.38 -20.55 -4.66
N GLN A 143 -2.37 -20.60 -5.52
CA GLN A 143 -2.42 -20.20 -6.94
C GLN A 143 -2.96 -18.77 -7.17
N TRP A 144 -2.65 -17.82 -6.28
CA TRP A 144 -3.05 -16.43 -6.48
C TRP A 144 -2.23 -15.80 -7.60
N SER A 145 -2.90 -15.54 -8.72
CA SER A 145 -2.33 -14.74 -9.82
C SER A 145 -2.06 -13.30 -9.38
N HIS A 146 -1.37 -12.54 -10.21
CA HIS A 146 -1.20 -11.09 -10.02
C HIS A 146 -2.52 -10.36 -9.81
N GLN A 147 -3.52 -10.68 -10.65
CA GLN A 147 -4.85 -10.09 -10.55
C GLN A 147 -5.52 -10.46 -9.22
N THR A 148 -5.51 -11.74 -8.85
CA THR A 148 -6.10 -12.24 -7.60
C THR A 148 -5.47 -11.55 -6.39
N THR A 149 -4.14 -11.42 -6.39
CA THR A 149 -3.40 -10.71 -5.34
C THR A 149 -3.88 -9.26 -5.21
N CYS A 150 -4.01 -8.54 -6.33
CA CYS A 150 -4.49 -7.15 -6.31
C CYS A 150 -5.95 -6.99 -5.89
N GLU A 151 -6.80 -8.00 -6.08
CA GLU A 151 -8.24 -7.90 -5.79
C GLU A 151 -8.60 -8.41 -4.39
N GLN A 152 -7.98 -9.50 -3.94
CA GLN A 152 -8.38 -10.20 -2.70
C GLN A 152 -7.55 -9.81 -1.47
N SER A 153 -6.56 -8.96 -1.60
CA SER A 153 -5.69 -8.57 -0.48
C SER A 153 -6.35 -7.66 0.55
N TYR A 154 -7.37 -6.90 0.16
CA TYR A 154 -8.02 -5.89 1.02
C TYR A 154 -9.10 -6.51 1.91
N THR A 155 -8.69 -7.36 2.86
CA THR A 155 -9.60 -8.00 3.82
C THR A 155 -9.90 -7.11 5.02
N ALA A 156 -11.04 -7.33 5.68
CA ALA A 156 -11.41 -6.61 6.89
C ALA A 156 -10.33 -6.71 7.99
N GLU A 157 -9.70 -7.88 8.13
CA GLU A 157 -8.61 -8.10 9.09
C GLU A 157 -7.41 -7.19 8.80
N ARG A 158 -6.95 -7.15 7.55
CA ARG A 158 -5.80 -6.33 7.13
C ARG A 158 -6.11 -4.84 7.22
N LEU A 159 -7.33 -4.43 6.83
CA LEU A 159 -7.77 -3.04 6.95
C LEU A 159 -7.88 -2.61 8.42
N ARG A 160 -8.38 -3.49 9.29
CA ARG A 160 -8.40 -3.27 10.75
C ARG A 160 -6.99 -3.05 11.29
N TRP A 161 -6.06 -3.91 10.89
CA TRP A 161 -4.66 -3.78 11.31
C TRP A 161 -4.05 -2.47 10.81
N LEU A 162 -4.30 -2.10 9.55
CA LEU A 162 -3.77 -0.89 8.92
C LEU A 162 -4.30 0.37 9.60
N PHE A 163 -5.62 0.48 9.74
CA PHE A 163 -6.26 1.67 10.32
C PHE A 163 -6.21 1.71 11.86
N GLY A 164 -5.92 0.58 12.50
CA GLY A 164 -5.86 0.47 13.96
C GLY A 164 -7.21 0.59 14.66
N LYS A 165 -8.29 0.23 13.95
CA LYS A 165 -9.66 0.35 14.42
C LYS A 165 -10.46 -0.90 14.13
#